data_cf5e6a65773b23773a77ab51d0297863
#
_entry.id   cf5e6a65773b23773a77ab51d0297863
#
_cell.length_a   1.000
_cell.length_b   1.000
_cell.length_c   1.000
_cell.angle_alpha   90.00
_cell.angle_beta   90.00
_cell.angle_gamma   90.00
#
_symmetry.space_group_name_H-M   'P 1'
#
loop_
_entity.id
_entity.type
_entity.pdbx_description
1 polymer ?
#
loop_
_entity_poly.entity_id
_entity_poly.type
_entity_poly.pdbx_seq_one_letter_code
_entity_poly.pdbx_strand_id
1 'polypeptide(L)'
;MNSDSVKSSRMPLADERQLVLQAQDGDPEAFGRIYDGYVERIYRFVFFRVDDQQTAEDITSQVFLKAWSNLDRFEFTRTPYIAWLYTIAHNTVIDHYRTRKVTTALEDVQLSQPDDYEAVENKIDLTVEMKTIKAAMQGLTDDQQQVLHLRFIEGMSNTEIAQQLGKREGAIRALQMRGLQALAKQLAEKMVT
;
A
#
# COMPACT_ATOMS: atom_id res chain seq x y z
N MET A 1 5.55 20.10 -22.98
CA MET A 1 4.39 20.85 -22.52
C MET A 1 3.27 19.85 -22.35
N ASN A 2 2.98 19.50 -21.14
CA ASN A 2 1.74 19.16 -20.46
C ASN A 2 2.07 18.36 -19.19
N SER A 3 2.35 19.13 -18.14
CA SER A 3 2.63 18.60 -16.79
C SER A 3 1.36 18.49 -15.93
N ASP A 4 0.20 18.19 -16.53
CA ASP A 4 -1.10 18.32 -15.86
C ASP A 4 -1.92 17.01 -15.74
N SER A 5 -1.29 15.85 -15.73
CA SER A 5 -2.05 14.58 -15.70
C SER A 5 -1.83 13.66 -14.48
N VAL A 6 -1.30 14.15 -13.37
CA VAL A 6 -1.26 13.37 -12.12
C VAL A 6 -1.79 14.19 -10.94
N LYS A 7 -2.91 14.84 -11.12
CA LYS A 7 -3.76 15.19 -9.97
C LYS A 7 -4.64 13.97 -9.69
N SER A 8 -4.11 13.02 -8.91
CA SER A 8 -4.94 12.03 -8.20
C SER A 8 -6.09 12.79 -7.54
N SER A 9 -7.31 12.56 -8.01
CA SER A 9 -8.51 13.24 -7.54
C SER A 9 -8.72 12.88 -6.08
N ARG A 10 -8.16 13.66 -5.16
CA ARG A 10 -8.45 13.50 -3.74
C ARG A 10 -9.92 13.81 -3.53
N MET A 11 -10.65 12.85 -2.98
CA MET A 11 -12.01 13.10 -2.49
C MET A 11 -11.96 14.26 -1.46
N PRO A 12 -12.82 15.29 -1.58
CA PRO A 12 -12.87 16.36 -0.59
C PRO A 12 -13.13 15.80 0.81
N LEU A 13 -12.42 16.27 1.83
CA LEU A 13 -12.54 15.77 3.19
C LEU A 13 -13.96 15.84 3.77
N ALA A 14 -14.75 16.84 3.33
CA ALA A 14 -16.15 16.97 3.76
C ALA A 14 -17.00 15.83 3.19
N ASP A 15 -16.82 15.50 1.89
CA ASP A 15 -17.54 14.42 1.22
C ASP A 15 -17.09 13.06 1.77
N GLU A 16 -15.78 12.88 2.04
CA GLU A 16 -15.22 11.68 2.67
C GLU A 16 -15.90 11.38 4.01
N ARG A 17 -15.98 12.39 4.88
CA ARG A 17 -16.61 12.22 6.20
C ARG A 17 -18.07 11.83 6.10
N GLN A 18 -18.83 12.46 5.22
CA GLN A 18 -20.23 12.16 5.03
C GLN A 18 -20.43 10.74 4.51
N LEU A 19 -19.65 10.32 3.50
CA LEU A 19 -19.73 8.96 2.96
C LEU A 19 -19.38 7.90 3.99
N VAL A 20 -18.36 8.12 4.80
CA VAL A 20 -17.98 7.16 5.85
C VAL A 20 -19.09 7.04 6.91
N LEU A 21 -19.70 8.14 7.33
CA LEU A 21 -20.82 8.10 8.27
C LEU A 21 -22.04 7.37 7.69
N GLN A 22 -22.40 7.63 6.42
CA GLN A 22 -23.49 6.92 5.74
C GLN A 22 -23.20 5.41 5.63
N ALA A 23 -21.96 5.06 5.29
CA ALA A 23 -21.55 3.65 5.21
C ALA A 23 -21.55 2.97 6.60
N GLN A 24 -21.22 3.69 7.69
CA GLN A 24 -21.33 3.19 9.06
C GLN A 24 -22.80 2.96 9.47
N ASP A 25 -23.72 3.77 8.94
CA ASP A 25 -25.17 3.60 9.11
C ASP A 25 -25.75 2.46 8.24
N GLY A 26 -24.89 1.76 7.49
CA GLY A 26 -25.26 0.58 6.70
C GLY A 26 -25.59 0.87 5.24
N ASP A 27 -25.24 2.03 4.70
CA ASP A 27 -25.44 2.37 3.30
C ASP A 27 -24.33 1.75 2.41
N PRO A 28 -24.62 0.70 1.61
CA PRO A 28 -23.62 0.05 0.78
C PRO A 28 -23.19 0.92 -0.42
N GLU A 29 -24.04 1.84 -0.89
CA GLU A 29 -23.71 2.73 -2.00
C GLU A 29 -22.67 3.77 -1.56
N ALA A 30 -22.78 4.26 -0.33
CA ALA A 30 -21.79 5.15 0.26
C ALA A 30 -20.42 4.47 0.35
N PHE A 31 -20.37 3.19 0.76
CA PHE A 31 -19.12 2.43 0.75
C PHE A 31 -18.59 2.16 -0.66
N GLY A 32 -19.47 1.90 -1.62
CA GLY A 32 -19.10 1.76 -3.04
C GLY A 32 -18.37 3.01 -3.55
N ARG A 33 -18.87 4.20 -3.22
CA ARG A 33 -18.22 5.47 -3.56
C ARG A 33 -16.87 5.67 -2.85
N ILE A 34 -16.75 5.22 -1.61
CA ILE A 34 -15.45 5.18 -0.90
C ILE A 34 -14.48 4.25 -1.63
N TYR A 35 -14.94 3.05 -1.99
CA TYR A 35 -14.14 2.09 -2.76
C TYR A 35 -13.61 2.72 -4.05
N ASP A 36 -14.49 3.28 -4.89
CA ASP A 36 -14.12 3.91 -6.16
C ASP A 36 -13.10 5.05 -5.98
N GLY A 37 -13.22 5.81 -4.89
CA GLY A 37 -12.31 6.91 -4.58
C GLY A 37 -10.91 6.47 -4.12
N TYR A 38 -10.76 5.23 -3.64
CA TYR A 38 -9.53 4.79 -2.98
C TYR A 38 -8.90 3.53 -3.56
N VAL A 39 -9.63 2.72 -4.33
CA VAL A 39 -9.14 1.41 -4.81
C VAL A 39 -7.83 1.52 -5.58
N GLU A 40 -7.69 2.48 -6.48
CA GLU A 40 -6.47 2.66 -7.26
C GLU A 40 -5.27 3.04 -6.38
N ARG A 41 -5.48 3.84 -5.34
CA ARG A 41 -4.43 4.28 -4.41
C ARG A 41 -3.96 3.11 -3.54
N ILE A 42 -4.90 2.32 -3.01
CA ILE A 42 -4.61 1.13 -2.21
C ILE A 42 -3.95 0.06 -3.07
N TYR A 43 -4.46 -0.20 -4.27
CA TYR A 43 -3.84 -1.12 -5.22
C TYR A 43 -2.38 -0.74 -5.51
N ARG A 44 -2.12 0.52 -5.83
CA ARG A 44 -0.77 1.03 -6.08
C ARG A 44 0.15 0.86 -4.87
N PHE A 45 -0.37 1.11 -3.67
CA PHE A 45 0.35 0.88 -2.42
C PHE A 45 0.75 -0.58 -2.23
N VAL A 46 -0.18 -1.51 -2.50
CA VAL A 46 0.05 -2.95 -2.39
C VAL A 46 0.98 -3.44 -3.51
N PHE A 47 0.74 -3.01 -4.75
CA PHE A 47 1.47 -3.43 -5.94
C PHE A 47 2.99 -3.25 -5.83
N PHE A 48 3.46 -2.15 -5.24
CA PHE A 48 4.89 -1.92 -5.01
C PHE A 48 5.49 -2.79 -3.89
N ARG A 49 4.69 -3.55 -3.17
CA ARG A 49 5.10 -4.38 -2.02
C ARG A 49 5.01 -5.87 -2.24
N VAL A 50 4.31 -6.31 -3.27
CA VAL A 50 4.12 -7.73 -3.58
C VAL A 50 4.77 -8.10 -4.90
N ASP A 51 4.95 -9.40 -5.14
CA ASP A 51 5.74 -9.88 -6.27
C ASP A 51 5.00 -9.72 -7.61
N ASP A 52 3.71 -10.05 -7.63
CA ASP A 52 2.91 -10.13 -8.84
C ASP A 52 1.60 -9.32 -8.76
N GLN A 53 0.95 -9.15 -9.91
CA GLN A 53 -0.27 -8.38 -10.05
C GLN A 53 -1.47 -9.07 -9.38
N GLN A 54 -1.60 -10.38 -9.54
CA GLN A 54 -2.72 -11.13 -8.98
C GLN A 54 -2.73 -11.02 -7.45
N THR A 55 -1.58 -11.20 -6.82
CA THR A 55 -1.41 -10.98 -5.37
C THR A 55 -1.79 -9.56 -4.97
N ALA A 56 -1.45 -8.54 -5.79
CA ALA A 56 -1.82 -7.16 -5.51
C ALA A 56 -3.34 -6.95 -5.55
N GLU A 57 -4.02 -7.52 -6.52
CA GLU A 57 -5.49 -7.47 -6.67
C GLU A 57 -6.20 -8.18 -5.51
N ASP A 58 -5.74 -9.38 -5.16
CA ASP A 58 -6.32 -10.17 -4.08
C ASP A 58 -6.16 -9.48 -2.72
N ILE A 59 -4.98 -8.95 -2.42
CA ILE A 59 -4.74 -8.20 -1.18
C ILE A 59 -5.55 -6.91 -1.16
N THR A 60 -5.65 -6.20 -2.28
CA THR A 60 -6.48 -4.98 -2.36
C THR A 60 -7.95 -5.30 -2.03
N SER A 61 -8.48 -6.36 -2.60
CA SER A 61 -9.85 -6.84 -2.30
C SER A 61 -10.00 -7.18 -0.81
N GLN A 62 -9.03 -7.89 -0.22
CA GLN A 62 -9.03 -8.20 1.22
C GLN A 62 -8.98 -6.95 2.09
N VAL A 63 -8.24 -5.91 1.69
CA VAL A 63 -8.17 -4.64 2.42
C VAL A 63 -9.55 -4.00 2.52
N PHE A 64 -10.30 -3.92 1.42
CA PHE A 64 -11.63 -3.34 1.42
C PHE A 64 -12.66 -4.20 2.16
N LEU A 65 -12.56 -5.52 2.10
CA LEU A 65 -13.39 -6.42 2.92
C LEU A 65 -13.12 -6.21 4.43
N LYS A 66 -11.85 -6.11 4.83
CA LYS A 66 -11.49 -5.81 6.21
C LYS A 66 -11.94 -4.39 6.62
N ALA A 67 -11.82 -3.42 5.71
CA ALA A 67 -12.29 -2.06 5.95
C ALA A 67 -13.81 -2.02 6.17
N TRP A 68 -14.58 -2.69 5.32
CA TRP A 68 -16.03 -2.81 5.49
C TRP A 68 -16.40 -3.46 6.82
N SER A 69 -15.77 -4.60 7.15
CA SER A 69 -16.06 -5.36 8.36
C SER A 69 -15.67 -4.67 9.68
N ASN A 70 -14.84 -3.62 9.62
CA ASN A 70 -14.38 -2.86 10.79
C ASN A 70 -14.74 -1.38 10.71
N LEU A 71 -15.62 -1.01 9.79
CA LEU A 71 -15.96 0.38 9.52
C LEU A 71 -16.63 1.06 10.72
N ASP A 72 -17.43 0.30 11.45
CA ASP A 72 -18.09 0.71 12.71
C ASP A 72 -17.10 1.15 13.81
N ARG A 73 -15.86 0.65 13.75
CA ARG A 73 -14.79 0.99 14.70
C ARG A 73 -13.95 2.18 14.28
N PHE A 74 -14.15 2.67 13.05
CA PHE A 74 -13.40 3.82 12.58
C PHE A 74 -13.99 5.11 13.18
N GLU A 75 -13.12 5.89 13.82
CA GLU A 75 -13.48 7.20 14.36
C GLU A 75 -12.67 8.29 13.63
N PHE A 76 -13.36 9.36 13.23
CA PHE A 76 -12.70 10.53 12.68
C PHE A 76 -11.93 11.25 13.78
N THR A 77 -10.65 10.94 13.86
CA THR A 77 -9.67 11.69 14.64
C THR A 77 -9.01 12.76 13.75
N ARG A 78 -7.77 13.14 14.04
CA ARG A 78 -6.97 14.02 13.16
C ARG A 78 -6.43 13.28 11.93
N THR A 79 -6.61 11.97 11.86
CA THR A 79 -6.09 11.11 10.79
C THR A 79 -7.13 10.94 9.69
N PRO A 80 -6.80 11.21 8.42
CA PRO A 80 -7.69 10.97 7.28
C PRO A 80 -8.09 9.49 7.15
N TYR A 81 -9.27 9.21 6.61
CA TYR A 81 -9.77 7.85 6.39
C TYR A 81 -8.80 6.99 5.56
N ILE A 82 -8.21 7.58 4.51
CA ILE A 82 -7.21 6.90 3.68
C ILE A 82 -6.01 6.39 4.48
N ALA A 83 -5.60 7.09 5.51
CA ALA A 83 -4.49 6.68 6.35
C ALA A 83 -4.81 5.40 7.15
N TRP A 84 -6.07 5.26 7.59
CA TRP A 84 -6.56 4.03 8.20
C TRP A 84 -6.58 2.88 7.19
N LEU A 85 -7.02 3.11 5.94
CA LEU A 85 -6.94 2.13 4.87
C LEU A 85 -5.50 1.67 4.61
N TYR A 86 -4.52 2.58 4.62
CA TYR A 86 -3.10 2.20 4.49
C TYR A 86 -2.60 1.35 5.66
N THR A 87 -3.11 1.56 6.87
CA THR A 87 -2.78 0.69 8.00
C THR A 87 -3.31 -0.73 7.78
N ILE A 88 -4.54 -0.87 7.30
CA ILE A 88 -5.13 -2.17 6.95
C ILE A 88 -4.31 -2.82 5.82
N ALA A 89 -3.99 -2.07 4.77
CA ALA A 89 -3.22 -2.57 3.63
C ALA A 89 -1.82 -3.06 4.05
N HIS A 90 -1.10 -2.27 4.85
CA HIS A 90 0.21 -2.64 5.38
C HIS A 90 0.14 -3.95 6.18
N ASN A 91 -0.80 -4.05 7.12
CA ASN A 91 -0.96 -5.25 7.92
C ASN A 91 -1.35 -6.46 7.07
N THR A 92 -2.18 -6.29 6.05
CA THR A 92 -2.59 -7.38 5.16
C THR A 92 -1.43 -7.88 4.31
N VAL A 93 -0.56 -7.00 3.83
CA VAL A 93 0.68 -7.39 3.12
C VAL A 93 1.62 -8.18 4.06
N ILE A 94 1.84 -7.70 5.28
CA ILE A 94 2.67 -8.41 6.26
C ILE A 94 2.10 -9.80 6.58
N ASP A 95 0.79 -9.89 6.80
CA ASP A 95 0.11 -11.15 7.08
C ASP A 95 0.23 -12.13 5.91
N HIS A 96 0.14 -11.65 4.66
CA HIS A 96 0.34 -12.47 3.46
C HIS A 96 1.73 -13.12 3.47
N TYR A 97 2.80 -12.35 3.66
CA TYR A 97 4.15 -12.89 3.68
C TYR A 97 4.42 -13.79 4.91
N ARG A 98 3.82 -13.48 6.05
CA ARG A 98 3.94 -14.33 7.24
C ARG A 98 3.30 -15.69 7.02
N THR A 99 2.12 -15.74 6.44
CA THR A 99 1.41 -16.97 6.13
C THR A 99 2.16 -17.79 5.10
N ARG A 100 2.65 -17.16 4.03
CA ARG A 100 3.46 -17.83 2.99
C ARG A 100 4.72 -18.47 3.56
N LYS A 101 5.45 -17.78 4.47
CA LYS A 101 6.63 -18.36 5.14
C LYS A 101 6.28 -19.60 5.97
N VAL A 102 5.15 -19.60 6.65
CA VAL A 102 4.69 -20.77 7.44
C VAL A 102 4.33 -21.93 6.53
N THR A 103 3.64 -21.68 5.43
CA THR A 103 3.27 -22.71 4.45
C THR A 103 4.51 -23.33 3.81
N THR A 104 5.46 -22.50 3.34
CA THR A 104 6.73 -22.99 2.77
C THR A 104 7.54 -23.81 3.78
N ALA A 105 7.59 -23.41 5.05
CA ALA A 105 8.28 -24.16 6.09
C ALA A 105 7.61 -25.50 6.44
N LEU A 106 6.32 -25.66 6.14
CA LEU A 106 5.59 -26.92 6.30
C LEU A 106 5.70 -27.81 5.05
N GLU A 107 5.87 -27.21 3.87
CA GLU A 107 6.02 -27.90 2.58
C GLU A 107 7.45 -28.39 2.33
N ASP A 108 8.46 -27.81 2.97
CA ASP A 108 9.86 -28.31 2.94
C ASP A 108 10.03 -29.75 3.48
N VAL A 109 8.94 -30.40 3.95
CA VAL A 109 8.90 -31.83 4.32
C VAL A 109 8.46 -32.71 3.13
N GLN A 110 7.97 -32.15 2.04
CA GLN A 110 7.67 -32.89 0.81
C GLN A 110 8.25 -32.16 -0.40
N LEU A 111 9.25 -32.81 -1.00
CA LEU A 111 9.85 -32.46 -2.29
C LEU A 111 8.74 -32.10 -3.32
N SER A 112 8.62 -30.85 -3.65
CA SER A 112 7.89 -30.40 -4.84
C SER A 112 8.71 -29.33 -5.55
N GLN A 113 9.03 -29.65 -6.79
CA GLN A 113 9.66 -28.76 -7.75
C GLN A 113 8.90 -27.45 -7.83
N PRO A 114 9.57 -26.32 -8.13
CA PRO A 114 8.86 -25.10 -8.47
C PRO A 114 8.05 -25.39 -9.73
N ASP A 115 6.74 -25.44 -9.60
CA ASP A 115 5.86 -25.36 -10.74
C ASP A 115 6.14 -24.01 -11.41
N ASP A 116 6.76 -24.08 -12.58
CA ASP A 116 6.77 -23.03 -13.59
C ASP A 116 5.31 -22.80 -14.02
N TYR A 117 4.52 -22.17 -13.15
CA TYR A 117 3.36 -21.44 -13.62
C TYR A 117 3.91 -20.23 -14.37
N GLU A 118 3.99 -20.38 -15.68
CA GLU A 118 3.97 -19.24 -16.59
C GLU A 118 2.84 -18.35 -16.12
N ALA A 119 3.18 -17.29 -15.40
CA ALA A 119 2.26 -16.24 -15.06
C ALA A 119 1.69 -15.75 -16.39
N VAL A 120 0.41 -16.05 -16.61
CA VAL A 120 -0.35 -15.45 -17.71
C VAL A 120 -0.22 -13.96 -17.51
N GLU A 121 0.71 -13.38 -18.25
CA GLU A 121 0.98 -11.94 -18.30
C GLU A 121 -0.29 -11.22 -18.77
N ASN A 122 -1.18 -10.91 -17.85
CA ASN A 122 -2.13 -9.83 -18.06
C ASN A 122 -1.36 -8.53 -17.92
N LYS A 123 -0.87 -8.05 -19.06
CA LYS A 123 0.02 -6.93 -19.23
C LYS A 123 -0.67 -5.62 -18.92
N ILE A 124 -0.48 -5.09 -17.72
CA ILE A 124 -0.12 -3.67 -17.66
C ILE A 124 1.34 -3.66 -18.11
N ASP A 125 1.61 -3.15 -19.30
CA ASP A 125 2.97 -2.97 -19.81
C ASP A 125 3.67 -1.96 -18.89
N LEU A 126 4.20 -2.48 -17.77
CA LEU A 126 5.01 -1.68 -16.87
C LEU A 126 6.25 -1.28 -17.68
N THR A 127 6.43 0.01 -17.86
CA THR A 127 7.66 0.53 -18.44
C THR A 127 8.86 -0.02 -17.68
N VAL A 128 10.00 -0.14 -18.30
CA VAL A 128 11.27 -0.57 -17.66
C VAL A 128 11.52 0.25 -16.38
N GLU A 129 11.18 1.53 -16.41
CA GLU A 129 11.27 2.46 -15.27
C GLU A 129 10.39 2.02 -14.09
N MET A 130 9.14 1.63 -14.35
CA MET A 130 8.22 1.15 -13.29
C MET A 130 8.70 -0.16 -12.66
N LYS A 131 9.23 -1.08 -13.46
CA LYS A 131 9.84 -2.33 -12.97
C LYS A 131 11.05 -2.03 -12.08
N THR A 132 11.87 -1.07 -12.49
CA THR A 132 13.06 -0.63 -11.73
C THR A 132 12.66 0.00 -10.40
N ILE A 133 11.66 0.88 -10.40
CA ILE A 133 11.14 1.52 -9.18
C ILE A 133 10.54 0.46 -8.24
N LYS A 134 9.72 -0.47 -8.76
CA LYS A 134 9.13 -1.55 -7.97
C LYS A 134 10.22 -2.37 -7.27
N ALA A 135 11.22 -2.82 -8.02
CA ALA A 135 12.31 -3.60 -7.47
C ALA A 135 13.19 -2.81 -6.47
N ALA A 136 13.35 -1.49 -6.65
CA ALA A 136 14.03 -0.65 -5.67
C ALA A 136 13.19 -0.45 -4.39
N MET A 137 11.88 -0.32 -4.51
CA MET A 137 10.97 -0.25 -3.37
C MET A 137 10.95 -1.54 -2.56
N GLN A 138 10.97 -2.71 -3.20
CA GLN A 138 11.03 -4.01 -2.52
C GLN A 138 12.32 -4.23 -1.73
N GLY A 139 13.41 -3.53 -2.05
CA GLY A 139 14.64 -3.53 -1.28
C GLY A 139 14.60 -2.72 0.02
N LEU A 140 13.51 -2.02 0.30
CA LEU A 140 13.29 -1.27 1.54
C LEU A 140 12.61 -2.14 2.60
N THR A 141 12.80 -1.79 3.88
CA THR A 141 11.99 -2.40 4.95
C THR A 141 10.55 -1.90 4.88
N ASP A 142 9.60 -2.69 5.41
CA ASP A 142 8.16 -2.34 5.41
C ASP A 142 7.89 -0.96 6.01
N ASP A 143 8.54 -0.65 7.15
CA ASP A 143 8.44 0.66 7.80
C ASP A 143 8.97 1.80 6.91
N GLN A 144 10.08 1.58 6.19
CA GLN A 144 10.63 2.58 5.26
C GLN A 144 9.69 2.81 4.09
N GLN A 145 9.20 1.74 3.47
CA GLN A 145 8.22 1.83 2.37
C GLN A 145 6.97 2.60 2.80
N GLN A 146 6.44 2.28 4.00
CA GLN A 146 5.23 2.91 4.50
C GLN A 146 5.44 4.41 4.77
N VAL A 147 6.54 4.77 5.44
CA VAL A 147 6.85 6.18 5.74
C VAL A 147 7.08 6.98 4.46
N LEU A 148 7.81 6.44 3.49
CA LEU A 148 8.05 7.11 2.21
C LEU A 148 6.74 7.29 1.43
N HIS A 149 5.87 6.28 1.38
CA HIS A 149 4.57 6.38 0.72
C HIS A 149 3.70 7.48 1.36
N LEU A 150 3.50 7.43 2.67
CA LEU A 150 2.68 8.42 3.39
C LEU A 150 3.23 9.83 3.23
N ARG A 151 4.56 10.00 3.22
CA ARG A 151 5.20 11.30 3.09
C ARG A 151 5.14 11.87 1.68
N PHE A 152 5.51 11.09 0.66
CA PHE A 152 5.76 11.59 -0.69
C PHE A 152 4.59 11.37 -1.64
N ILE A 153 3.78 10.37 -1.42
CA ILE A 153 2.59 10.11 -2.25
C ILE A 153 1.36 10.76 -1.61
N GLU A 154 1.18 10.59 -0.29
CA GLU A 154 0.02 11.14 0.41
C GLU A 154 0.24 12.57 0.93
N GLY A 155 1.47 13.05 0.95
CA GLY A 155 1.81 14.41 1.37
C GLY A 155 1.62 14.67 2.87
N MET A 156 1.58 13.60 3.69
CA MET A 156 1.39 13.73 5.13
C MET A 156 2.62 14.34 5.81
N SER A 157 2.40 15.12 6.85
CA SER A 157 3.48 15.63 7.71
C SER A 157 4.08 14.52 8.57
N ASN A 158 5.31 14.71 9.04
CA ASN A 158 5.95 13.75 9.94
C ASN A 158 5.17 13.56 11.25
N THR A 159 4.51 14.59 11.72
CA THR A 159 3.64 14.54 12.91
C THR A 159 2.42 13.65 12.69
N GLU A 160 1.74 13.80 11.55
CA GLU A 160 0.59 12.97 11.18
C GLU A 160 0.99 11.50 11.00
N ILE A 161 2.12 11.24 10.31
CA ILE A 161 2.67 9.88 10.14
C ILE A 161 3.03 9.27 11.49
N ALA A 162 3.65 10.04 12.39
CA ALA A 162 4.01 9.58 13.74
C ALA A 162 2.78 9.18 14.56
N GLN A 163 1.73 9.98 14.52
CA GLN A 163 0.45 9.68 15.17
C GLN A 163 -0.19 8.41 14.59
N GLN A 164 -0.24 8.30 13.27
CA GLN A 164 -0.83 7.16 12.59
C GLN A 164 -0.11 5.84 12.88
N LEU A 165 1.23 5.86 12.87
CA LEU A 165 2.04 4.66 13.06
C LEU A 165 2.37 4.37 14.52
N GLY A 166 1.91 5.20 15.47
CA GLY A 166 2.24 5.06 16.89
C GLY A 166 3.75 5.18 17.17
N LYS A 167 4.47 5.95 16.33
CA LYS A 167 5.92 6.13 16.43
C LYS A 167 6.26 7.57 16.85
N ARG A 168 7.46 7.78 17.38
CA ARG A 168 7.95 9.13 17.68
C ARG A 168 8.35 9.82 16.36
N GLU A 169 8.14 11.13 16.27
CA GLU A 169 8.46 11.92 15.07
C GLU A 169 9.93 11.80 14.65
N GLY A 170 10.85 11.74 15.62
CA GLY A 170 12.27 11.48 15.37
C GLY A 170 12.54 10.14 14.70
N ALA A 171 11.77 9.10 15.03
CA ALA A 171 11.84 7.78 14.37
C ALA A 171 11.33 7.85 12.93
N ILE A 172 10.28 8.63 12.67
CA ILE A 172 9.77 8.86 11.31
C ILE A 172 10.82 9.55 10.45
N ARG A 173 11.47 10.61 10.95
CA ARG A 173 12.56 11.29 10.24
C ARG A 173 13.74 10.36 9.94
N ALA A 174 14.11 9.50 10.90
CA ALA A 174 15.19 8.53 10.71
C ALA A 174 14.83 7.45 9.67
N LEU A 175 13.58 6.94 9.68
CA LEU A 175 13.07 6.00 8.68
C LEU A 175 13.06 6.62 7.29
N GLN A 176 12.61 7.87 7.18
CA GLN A 176 12.56 8.64 5.94
C GLN A 176 13.96 8.81 5.34
N MET A 177 14.93 9.27 6.15
CA MET A 177 16.30 9.47 5.70
C MET A 177 16.93 8.15 5.24
N ARG A 178 16.84 7.09 6.05
CA ARG A 178 17.39 5.77 5.71
C ARG A 178 16.71 5.17 4.49
N GLY A 179 15.38 5.31 4.37
CA GLY A 179 14.63 4.84 3.23
C GLY A 179 15.04 5.54 1.94
N LEU A 180 15.20 6.87 1.95
CA LEU A 180 15.67 7.64 0.78
C LEU A 180 17.11 7.26 0.39
N GLN A 181 18.01 7.06 1.36
CA GLN A 181 19.37 6.62 1.10
C GLN A 181 19.39 5.21 0.46
N ALA A 182 18.61 4.28 1.01
CA ALA A 182 18.51 2.93 0.48
C ALA A 182 17.90 2.92 -0.94
N LEU A 183 16.85 3.70 -1.17
CA LEU A 183 16.24 3.84 -2.49
C LEU A 183 17.22 4.41 -3.52
N ALA A 184 17.94 5.47 -3.16
CA ALA A 184 18.95 6.07 -4.04
C ALA A 184 20.07 5.08 -4.39
N LYS A 185 20.55 4.30 -3.42
CA LYS A 185 21.55 3.25 -3.64
C LYS A 185 21.01 2.18 -4.61
N GLN A 186 19.82 1.66 -4.40
CA GLN A 186 19.18 0.64 -5.22
C GLN A 186 18.98 1.12 -6.68
N LEU A 187 18.57 2.38 -6.85
CA LEU A 187 18.39 2.95 -8.19
C LEU A 187 19.73 3.15 -8.90
N ALA A 188 20.77 3.62 -8.19
CA ALA A 188 22.11 3.80 -8.78
C ALA A 188 22.71 2.47 -9.25
N GLU A 189 22.59 1.39 -8.47
CA GLU A 189 23.06 0.06 -8.82
C GLU A 189 22.38 -0.49 -10.09
N LYS A 190 21.08 -0.19 -10.28
CA LYS A 190 20.30 -0.66 -11.42
C LYS A 190 20.46 0.18 -12.70
N MET A 191 20.95 1.41 -12.58
CA MET A 191 21.24 2.27 -13.75
C MET A 191 22.62 1.99 -14.36
N VAL A 192 23.47 1.22 -13.69
CA VAL A 192 24.83 0.87 -14.13
C VAL A 192 24.88 -0.50 -14.82
N THR A 193 23.79 -1.28 -14.76
CA THR A 193 23.68 -2.60 -15.40
C THR A 193 22.82 -2.55 -16.65
#